data_d46138a42508a3f98c84a2611a28fd0a
#
_entry.id   d46138a42508a3f98c84a2611a28fd0a
#
_cell.length_a   1.000
_cell.length_b   1.000
_cell.length_c   1.000
_cell.angle_alpha   90.00
_cell.angle_beta   90.00
_cell.angle_gamma   90.00
#
_symmetry.space_group_name_H-M   'P 1'
#
loop_
_entity.id
_entity.type
_entity.pdbx_description
1 polymer ?
#
loop_
_entity_poly.entity_id
_entity_poly.type
_entity_poly.pdbx_seq_one_letter_code
_entity_poly.pdbx_strand_id
1 'polypeptide(L)'
;MSVFDGDRRERRRVLHAGSAQWATPLDGRLMLDDGRLIGFEEVQHLAPCLPSKIICVHTNYRSRYFEMLGDAELPKVPTFFQKPISALNHHGGELILPEGCKFLNYEGELAAIIGRSMRNVRPDQVWQGLAGFSVANDVSLHDLRDADMNSMLRVKGTDGFCPIGPGIVCGQDIRDATLRSYLNGALVQECAIAEMIFGIDYLIADLARHITLEPGDIILTGTPANSRPMADGDVIEVEVTGIGRLRNTVRAVPAPRAELGDQPHDNAAIRQIALGNNERLSAHLTRVELKSQSS
;
A
#
# COMPACT_ATOMS: atom_id res chain seq x y z
N MET A 1 -0.32 -23.67 13.25
CA MET A 1 0.67 -22.69 13.75
C MET A 1 0.16 -21.34 13.31
N SER A 2 0.01 -20.38 14.22
CA SER A 2 -0.42 -19.02 13.92
C SER A 2 0.71 -18.23 13.24
N VAL A 3 0.37 -17.16 12.52
CA VAL A 3 1.34 -16.21 11.94
C VAL A 3 2.24 -15.56 13.00
N PHE A 4 1.83 -15.58 14.26
CA PHE A 4 2.59 -15.04 15.40
C PHE A 4 3.49 -16.08 16.11
N ASP A 5 3.38 -17.37 15.75
CA ASP A 5 4.12 -18.43 16.42
C ASP A 5 5.56 -18.52 15.91
N GLY A 6 6.50 -18.69 16.83
CA GLY A 6 7.92 -18.88 16.56
C GLY A 6 8.70 -17.56 16.44
N ASP A 7 9.98 -17.70 16.09
CA ASP A 7 10.87 -16.55 15.89
C ASP A 7 10.50 -15.75 14.65
N ARG A 8 10.79 -14.43 14.71
CA ARG A 8 10.62 -13.55 13.55
C ARG A 8 11.43 -14.07 12.37
N ARG A 9 10.75 -14.27 11.24
CA ARG A 9 11.36 -14.69 9.98
C ARG A 9 10.90 -13.76 8.86
N GLU A 10 11.85 -13.34 8.02
CA GLU A 10 11.59 -12.51 6.86
C GLU A 10 12.05 -13.23 5.59
N ARG A 11 11.19 -13.23 4.58
CA ARG A 11 11.53 -13.76 3.24
C ARG A 11 11.31 -12.67 2.21
N ARG A 12 12.31 -12.45 1.37
CA ARG A 12 12.25 -11.49 0.24
C ARG A 12 12.27 -12.25 -1.07
N ARG A 13 11.57 -11.75 -2.04
CA ARG A 13 11.66 -12.21 -3.41
C ARG A 13 12.49 -11.22 -4.20
N VAL A 14 13.52 -11.71 -4.90
CA VAL A 14 14.49 -10.86 -5.60
C VAL A 14 14.79 -11.41 -6.99
N LEU A 15 15.11 -10.52 -7.92
CA LEU A 15 15.68 -10.86 -9.22
C LEU A 15 17.20 -10.74 -9.10
N HIS A 16 17.91 -11.84 -9.31
CA HIS A 16 19.38 -11.90 -9.30
C HIS A 16 19.86 -12.74 -10.48
N ALA A 17 20.84 -12.26 -11.24
CA ALA A 17 21.39 -12.94 -12.40
C ALA A 17 20.30 -13.44 -13.40
N GLY A 18 19.26 -12.63 -13.63
CA GLY A 18 18.18 -12.92 -14.58
C GLY A 18 17.11 -13.91 -14.08
N SER A 19 17.16 -14.39 -12.83
CA SER A 19 16.15 -15.29 -12.28
C SER A 19 15.58 -14.80 -10.97
N ALA A 20 14.25 -15.05 -10.78
CA ALA A 20 13.57 -14.74 -9.53
C ALA A 20 13.90 -15.79 -8.48
N GLN A 21 14.36 -15.36 -7.32
CA GLN A 21 14.81 -16.20 -6.22
C GLN A 21 14.24 -15.71 -4.89
N TRP A 22 14.17 -16.60 -3.92
CA TRP A 22 13.89 -16.23 -2.55
C TRP A 22 15.19 -16.00 -1.77
N ALA A 23 15.15 -15.04 -0.86
CA ALA A 23 16.27 -14.68 -0.01
C ALA A 23 15.80 -14.39 1.42
N THR A 24 16.70 -14.58 2.37
CA THR A 24 16.52 -14.21 3.78
C THR A 24 17.54 -13.14 4.13
N PRO A 25 17.14 -12.00 4.73
CA PRO A 25 18.09 -11.02 5.26
C PRO A 25 18.94 -11.65 6.38
N LEU A 26 20.25 -11.49 6.28
CA LEU A 26 21.22 -11.99 7.24
C LEU A 26 22.43 -11.03 7.29
N ASP A 27 22.70 -10.50 8.47
CA ASP A 27 23.89 -9.66 8.77
C ASP A 27 24.16 -8.57 7.71
N GLY A 28 23.10 -7.81 7.32
CA GLY A 28 23.20 -6.72 6.35
C GLY A 28 23.39 -7.17 4.90
N ARG A 29 23.15 -8.45 4.60
CA ARG A 29 23.17 -9.06 3.27
C ARG A 29 21.90 -9.88 3.03
N LEU A 30 21.81 -10.49 1.87
CA LEU A 30 20.77 -11.43 1.50
C LEU A 30 21.36 -12.82 1.29
N MET A 31 20.86 -13.80 2.03
CA MET A 31 21.17 -15.22 1.82
C MET A 31 20.11 -15.80 0.88
N LEU A 32 20.52 -16.20 -0.31
CA LEU A 32 19.68 -16.91 -1.28
C LEU A 32 19.39 -18.34 -0.80
N ASP A 33 18.35 -18.98 -1.35
CA ASP A 33 17.99 -20.37 -0.98
C ASP A 33 19.09 -21.40 -1.33
N ASP A 34 20.00 -21.07 -2.23
CA ASP A 34 21.18 -21.90 -2.54
C ASP A 34 22.37 -21.67 -1.60
N GLY A 35 22.21 -20.81 -0.57
CA GLY A 35 23.22 -20.52 0.45
C GLY A 35 24.20 -19.40 0.08
N ARG A 36 24.12 -18.80 -1.09
CA ARG A 36 24.97 -17.66 -1.47
C ARG A 36 24.55 -16.40 -0.70
N LEU A 37 25.57 -15.65 -0.22
CA LEU A 37 25.39 -14.33 0.39
C LEU A 37 25.70 -13.24 -0.64
N ILE A 38 24.74 -12.36 -0.88
CA ILE A 38 24.83 -11.25 -1.85
C ILE A 38 24.47 -9.92 -1.20
N GLY A 39 24.93 -8.80 -1.76
CA GLY A 39 24.56 -7.46 -1.30
C GLY A 39 23.15 -7.08 -1.73
N PHE A 40 22.55 -6.13 -1.04
CA PHE A 40 21.24 -5.58 -1.43
C PHE A 40 21.30 -4.85 -2.78
N GLU A 41 22.44 -4.28 -3.13
CA GLU A 41 22.71 -3.58 -4.38
C GLU A 41 22.86 -4.51 -5.60
N GLU A 42 23.06 -5.80 -5.38
CA GLU A 42 23.23 -6.80 -6.44
C GLU A 42 21.90 -7.36 -6.95
N VAL A 43 20.78 -6.94 -6.37
CA VAL A 43 19.45 -7.47 -6.67
C VAL A 43 18.45 -6.36 -7.00
N GLN A 44 17.46 -6.71 -7.82
CA GLN A 44 16.21 -5.99 -7.87
C GLN A 44 15.20 -6.68 -6.94
N HIS A 45 14.58 -5.92 -6.03
CA HIS A 45 13.45 -6.46 -5.26
C HIS A 45 12.28 -6.76 -6.18
N LEU A 46 11.54 -7.80 -5.87
CA LEU A 46 10.27 -8.14 -6.51
C LEU A 46 9.18 -8.08 -5.44
N ALA A 47 7.93 -7.96 -5.88
CA ALA A 47 6.81 -8.14 -4.97
C ALA A 47 6.95 -9.49 -4.25
N PRO A 48 6.80 -9.53 -2.90
CA PRO A 48 7.11 -10.73 -2.12
C PRO A 48 6.07 -11.85 -2.24
N CYS A 49 5.05 -11.68 -3.09
CA CYS A 49 4.05 -12.70 -3.40
C CYS A 49 3.52 -12.49 -4.82
N LEU A 50 2.78 -13.48 -5.32
CA LEU A 50 2.08 -13.46 -6.61
C LEU A 50 0.59 -13.72 -6.34
N PRO A 51 -0.19 -12.68 -6.09
CA PRO A 51 -1.59 -12.81 -5.71
C PRO A 51 -2.46 -13.23 -6.89
N SER A 52 -3.58 -13.91 -6.61
CA SER A 52 -4.69 -14.03 -7.55
C SER A 52 -5.61 -12.80 -7.49
N LYS A 53 -5.60 -12.09 -6.38
CA LYS A 53 -6.33 -10.85 -6.15
C LYS A 53 -5.67 -9.97 -5.09
N ILE A 54 -5.88 -8.65 -5.22
CA ILE A 54 -5.46 -7.63 -4.27
C ILE A 54 -6.73 -6.94 -3.78
N ILE A 55 -7.09 -7.13 -2.52
CA ILE A 55 -8.30 -6.55 -1.94
C ILE A 55 -7.89 -5.51 -0.92
N CYS A 56 -8.53 -4.35 -1.00
CA CYS A 56 -8.27 -3.20 -0.16
C CYS A 56 -9.52 -2.85 0.66
N VAL A 57 -9.35 -2.46 1.92
CA VAL A 57 -10.44 -1.92 2.72
C VAL A 57 -10.53 -0.41 2.53
N HIS A 58 -11.73 0.08 2.29
CA HIS A 58 -11.97 1.50 2.11
C HIS A 58 -12.19 2.16 3.48
N THR A 59 -11.24 2.99 3.90
CA THR A 59 -11.29 3.78 5.14
C THR A 59 -11.43 2.94 6.42
N ASN A 60 -10.31 2.43 6.93
CA ASN A 60 -10.28 1.57 8.12
C ASN A 60 -9.57 2.17 9.34
N TYR A 61 -9.12 3.42 9.27
CA TYR A 61 -8.56 4.14 10.43
C TYR A 61 -9.48 5.28 10.85
N ARG A 62 -9.72 5.42 12.16
CA ARG A 62 -10.55 6.50 12.72
C ARG A 62 -10.06 7.87 12.28
N SER A 63 -8.75 8.10 12.32
CA SER A 63 -8.13 9.36 11.91
C SER A 63 -8.44 9.71 10.46
N ARG A 64 -8.38 8.73 9.53
CA ARG A 64 -8.71 8.94 8.11
C ARG A 64 -10.21 9.15 7.91
N TYR A 65 -11.03 8.38 8.63
CA TYR A 65 -12.48 8.49 8.56
C TYR A 65 -12.95 9.90 8.92
N PHE A 66 -12.47 10.42 10.05
CA PHE A 66 -12.82 11.78 10.50
C PHE A 66 -12.20 12.88 9.64
N GLU A 67 -11.00 12.68 9.09
CA GLU A 67 -10.41 13.60 8.11
C GLU A 67 -11.31 13.78 6.87
N MET A 68 -11.93 12.70 6.40
CA MET A 68 -12.73 12.73 5.17
C MET A 68 -14.20 13.11 5.41
N LEU A 69 -14.79 12.66 6.51
CA LEU A 69 -16.22 12.69 6.74
C LEU A 69 -16.64 13.50 7.99
N GLY A 70 -15.66 14.12 8.69
CA GLY A 70 -15.94 14.88 9.92
C GLY A 70 -16.50 14.01 11.02
N ASP A 71 -17.51 14.49 11.73
CA ASP A 71 -18.12 13.81 12.89
C ASP A 71 -19.15 12.73 12.51
N ALA A 72 -19.08 12.16 11.30
CA ALA A 72 -19.98 11.11 10.87
C ALA A 72 -19.86 9.85 11.76
N GLU A 73 -20.96 9.12 11.93
CA GLU A 73 -20.99 7.84 12.66
C GLU A 73 -20.06 6.83 11.96
N LEU A 74 -19.22 6.13 12.74
CA LEU A 74 -18.34 5.11 12.21
C LEU A 74 -19.11 3.99 11.50
N PRO A 75 -18.56 3.42 10.42
CA PRO A 75 -19.21 2.36 9.66
C PRO A 75 -19.40 1.11 10.53
N LYS A 76 -20.52 0.41 10.35
CA LYS A 76 -20.83 -0.85 11.06
C LYS A 76 -20.24 -2.07 10.39
N VAL A 77 -19.90 -1.95 9.10
CA VAL A 77 -19.31 -3.00 8.27
C VAL A 77 -18.24 -2.40 7.36
N PRO A 78 -17.19 -3.14 7.02
CA PRO A 78 -16.15 -2.68 6.11
C PRO A 78 -16.68 -2.59 4.67
N THR A 79 -16.12 -1.67 3.89
CA THR A 79 -16.31 -1.59 2.45
C THR A 79 -14.99 -1.95 1.77
N PHE A 80 -15.06 -2.74 0.70
CA PHE A 80 -13.88 -3.22 -0.01
C PHE A 80 -13.89 -2.78 -1.47
N PHE A 81 -12.70 -2.67 -2.04
CA PHE A 81 -12.47 -2.58 -3.47
C PHE A 81 -11.30 -3.47 -3.87
N GLN A 82 -11.10 -3.67 -5.17
CA GLN A 82 -10.05 -4.54 -5.68
C GLN A 82 -9.14 -3.75 -6.61
N LYS A 83 -7.82 -3.98 -6.49
CA LYS A 83 -6.85 -3.55 -7.49
C LYS A 83 -6.60 -4.67 -8.49
N PRO A 84 -6.44 -4.38 -9.80
CA PRO A 84 -5.96 -5.36 -10.77
C PRO A 84 -4.53 -5.81 -10.41
N ILE A 85 -4.16 -7.02 -10.84
CA ILE A 85 -2.83 -7.58 -10.56
C ILE A 85 -1.71 -6.73 -11.17
N SER A 86 -1.95 -6.05 -12.29
CA SER A 86 -1.02 -5.14 -12.93
C SER A 86 -0.65 -3.92 -12.06
N ALA A 87 -1.47 -3.60 -11.06
CA ALA A 87 -1.13 -2.56 -10.08
C ALA A 87 0.02 -2.98 -9.14
N LEU A 88 0.35 -4.27 -9.05
CA LEU A 88 1.41 -4.77 -8.18
C LEU A 88 2.77 -4.17 -8.55
N ASN A 89 3.48 -3.65 -7.54
CA ASN A 89 4.81 -3.08 -7.65
C ASN A 89 5.66 -3.59 -6.48
N HIS A 90 6.90 -3.15 -6.38
CA HIS A 90 7.87 -3.68 -5.43
C HIS A 90 8.66 -2.58 -4.71
N HIS A 91 9.41 -2.96 -3.70
CA HIS A 91 10.38 -2.10 -3.04
C HIS A 91 11.43 -1.60 -4.05
N GLY A 92 11.63 -0.28 -4.11
CA GLY A 92 12.52 0.38 -5.08
C GLY A 92 11.91 0.61 -6.47
N GLY A 93 10.67 0.16 -6.72
CA GLY A 93 9.97 0.45 -7.97
C GLY A 93 9.53 1.92 -8.08
N GLU A 94 9.33 2.39 -9.30
CA GLU A 94 8.86 3.75 -9.57
C GLU A 94 7.33 3.84 -9.45
N LEU A 95 6.84 5.00 -8.99
CA LEU A 95 5.44 5.40 -9.01
C LEU A 95 5.23 6.40 -10.13
N ILE A 96 4.43 6.06 -11.10
CA ILE A 96 4.27 6.86 -12.30
C ILE A 96 3.24 7.96 -12.09
N LEU A 97 3.65 9.22 -12.29
CA LEU A 97 2.79 10.40 -12.31
C LEU A 97 2.58 10.84 -13.75
N PRO A 98 1.40 10.61 -14.36
CA PRO A 98 1.12 11.09 -15.72
C PRO A 98 1.10 12.61 -15.78
N GLU A 99 1.62 13.18 -16.87
CA GLU A 99 1.55 14.62 -17.15
C GLU A 99 0.09 15.11 -17.08
N GLY A 100 -0.12 16.29 -16.51
CA GLY A 100 -1.44 16.88 -16.28
C GLY A 100 -2.12 16.44 -14.98
N CYS A 101 -1.66 15.36 -14.33
CA CYS A 101 -2.16 14.92 -13.02
C CYS A 101 -1.44 15.62 -11.88
N LYS A 102 -2.16 15.88 -10.77
CA LYS A 102 -1.68 16.61 -9.60
C LYS A 102 -1.84 15.85 -8.30
N PHE A 103 -2.74 14.88 -8.25
CA PHE A 103 -3.21 14.26 -7.00
C PHE A 103 -2.84 12.78 -6.94
N LEU A 104 -1.52 12.48 -7.16
CA LEU A 104 -0.94 11.16 -6.91
C LEU A 104 -0.64 11.04 -5.43
N ASN A 105 -1.53 10.45 -4.66
CA ASN A 105 -1.41 10.35 -3.22
C ASN A 105 -0.72 9.07 -2.75
N TYR A 106 0.09 9.18 -1.67
CA TYR A 106 0.54 8.04 -0.89
C TYR A 106 -0.53 7.64 0.14
N GLU A 107 -0.60 6.36 0.42
CA GLU A 107 -1.42 5.77 1.49
C GLU A 107 -0.67 4.59 2.09
N GLY A 108 0.13 4.86 3.15
CA GLY A 108 0.89 3.81 3.84
C GLY A 108 -0.04 2.82 4.54
N GLU A 109 0.24 1.51 4.36
CA GLU A 109 -0.60 0.44 4.87
C GLU A 109 0.20 -0.77 5.37
N LEU A 110 -0.39 -1.52 6.29
CA LEU A 110 -0.02 -2.90 6.56
C LEU A 110 -0.73 -3.80 5.55
N ALA A 111 -0.02 -4.78 4.98
CA ALA A 111 -0.58 -5.80 4.12
C ALA A 111 -0.57 -7.16 4.82
N ALA A 112 -1.71 -7.83 4.89
CA ALA A 112 -1.80 -9.23 5.31
C ALA A 112 -1.74 -10.13 4.08
N ILE A 113 -0.85 -11.15 4.13
CA ILE A 113 -0.63 -12.09 3.03
C ILE A 113 -1.27 -13.43 3.38
N ILE A 114 -2.15 -13.90 2.52
CA ILE A 114 -2.82 -15.19 2.69
C ILE A 114 -1.81 -16.32 2.46
N GLY A 115 -1.77 -17.27 3.36
CA GLY A 115 -0.86 -18.42 3.32
C GLY A 115 -1.53 -19.75 3.02
N ARG A 116 -2.84 -19.85 3.27
CA ARG A 116 -3.65 -21.05 3.00
C ARG A 116 -4.99 -20.62 2.45
N SER A 117 -5.60 -21.45 1.61
CA SER A 117 -6.95 -21.19 1.13
C SER A 117 -7.94 -21.07 2.28
N MET A 118 -8.70 -19.96 2.29
CA MET A 118 -9.70 -19.65 3.32
C MET A 118 -11.06 -19.36 2.70
N ARG A 119 -12.08 -20.04 3.20
CA ARG A 119 -13.48 -19.85 2.83
C ARG A 119 -14.36 -20.12 4.04
N ASN A 120 -15.22 -19.16 4.37
CA ASN A 120 -16.16 -19.24 5.49
C ASN A 120 -15.47 -19.58 6.83
N VAL A 121 -14.36 -18.89 7.13
CA VAL A 121 -13.58 -19.03 8.35
C VAL A 121 -14.09 -18.06 9.44
N ARG A 122 -13.90 -18.41 10.71
CA ARG A 122 -14.15 -17.50 11.84
C ARG A 122 -12.95 -16.59 12.08
N PRO A 123 -13.12 -15.42 12.72
CA PRO A 123 -12.01 -14.49 13.01
C PRO A 123 -10.84 -15.17 13.74
N ASP A 124 -11.12 -16.02 14.74
CA ASP A 124 -10.09 -16.75 15.52
C ASP A 124 -9.24 -17.72 14.68
N GLN A 125 -9.75 -18.14 13.51
CA GLN A 125 -9.06 -19.06 12.60
C GLN A 125 -8.18 -18.35 11.56
N VAL A 126 -8.39 -17.03 11.33
CA VAL A 126 -7.68 -16.25 10.30
C VAL A 126 -6.16 -16.31 10.49
N TRP A 127 -5.69 -16.13 11.71
CA TRP A 127 -4.26 -16.09 12.03
C TRP A 127 -3.47 -17.33 11.61
N GLN A 128 -4.13 -18.48 11.55
CA GLN A 128 -3.52 -19.75 11.10
C GLN A 128 -3.48 -19.84 9.57
N GLY A 129 -4.24 -19.01 8.87
CA GLY A 129 -4.32 -18.94 7.41
C GLY A 129 -3.37 -17.94 6.77
N LEU A 130 -2.72 -17.08 7.55
CA LEU A 130 -1.79 -16.07 7.03
C LEU A 130 -0.39 -16.64 6.79
N ALA A 131 0.26 -16.20 5.70
CA ALA A 131 1.69 -16.40 5.47
C ALA A 131 2.54 -15.43 6.30
N GLY A 132 2.04 -14.23 6.53
CA GLY A 132 2.73 -13.15 7.22
C GLY A 132 2.18 -11.79 6.87
N PHE A 133 2.99 -10.78 7.16
CA PHE A 133 2.69 -9.39 6.90
C PHE A 133 3.77 -8.75 6.02
N SER A 134 3.39 -7.72 5.29
CA SER A 134 4.29 -6.87 4.52
C SER A 134 3.89 -5.40 4.68
N VAL A 135 4.73 -4.50 4.20
CA VAL A 135 4.40 -3.07 4.10
C VAL A 135 3.89 -2.79 2.71
N ALA A 136 2.88 -1.94 2.58
CA ALA A 136 2.32 -1.53 1.29
C ALA A 136 2.08 -0.02 1.22
N ASN A 137 1.87 0.46 0.01
CA ASN A 137 1.37 1.81 -0.26
C ASN A 137 0.21 1.70 -1.26
N ASP A 138 -1.01 2.04 -0.83
CA ASP A 138 -2.21 2.02 -1.67
C ASP A 138 -2.32 3.29 -2.50
N VAL A 139 -1.40 3.48 -3.45
CA VAL A 139 -1.29 4.69 -4.27
C VAL A 139 -2.59 5.02 -4.98
N SER A 140 -2.96 6.30 -4.97
CA SER A 140 -4.18 6.82 -5.58
C SER A 140 -3.88 7.96 -6.55
N LEU A 141 -4.54 7.96 -7.72
CA LEU A 141 -4.53 9.07 -8.66
C LEU A 141 -5.94 9.70 -8.68
N HIS A 142 -6.16 10.68 -7.79
CA HIS A 142 -7.50 11.24 -7.58
C HIS A 142 -8.03 12.09 -8.73
N ASP A 143 -7.16 12.57 -9.61
CA ASP A 143 -7.50 13.32 -10.82
C ASP A 143 -8.53 12.61 -11.73
N LEU A 144 -8.58 11.26 -11.67
CA LEU A 144 -9.47 10.43 -12.49
C LEU A 144 -10.70 9.92 -11.72
N ARG A 145 -10.99 10.48 -10.53
CA ARG A 145 -12.00 9.96 -9.62
C ARG A 145 -13.43 10.13 -10.16
N ASP A 146 -13.70 11.21 -10.85
CA ASP A 146 -15.05 11.50 -11.36
C ASP A 146 -15.50 10.44 -12.37
N ALA A 147 -14.60 10.00 -13.26
CA ALA A 147 -14.89 8.95 -14.23
C ALA A 147 -15.08 7.56 -13.61
N ASP A 148 -14.52 7.33 -12.46
CA ASP A 148 -14.58 6.01 -11.78
C ASP A 148 -15.91 5.79 -11.04
N MET A 149 -16.65 6.82 -10.72
CA MET A 149 -17.97 6.73 -10.07
C MET A 149 -17.98 5.74 -8.88
N ASN A 150 -16.93 5.73 -8.06
CA ASN A 150 -16.67 4.81 -6.94
C ASN A 150 -16.14 3.40 -7.30
N SER A 151 -15.96 3.05 -8.58
CA SER A 151 -15.32 1.77 -8.94
C SER A 151 -13.86 1.69 -8.53
N MET A 152 -13.21 2.83 -8.36
CA MET A 152 -11.80 3.00 -7.98
C MET A 152 -10.81 2.39 -8.97
N LEU A 153 -11.24 1.98 -10.16
CA LEU A 153 -10.40 1.23 -11.10
C LEU A 153 -9.23 2.07 -11.63
N ARG A 154 -9.48 3.30 -12.10
CA ARG A 154 -8.41 4.20 -12.57
C ARG A 154 -7.65 4.82 -11.41
N VAL A 155 -8.39 5.26 -10.39
CA VAL A 155 -7.82 5.91 -9.20
C VAL A 155 -6.81 5.02 -8.48
N LYS A 156 -7.11 3.74 -8.34
CA LYS A 156 -6.35 2.79 -7.52
C LYS A 156 -5.67 1.68 -8.31
N GLY A 157 -6.16 1.40 -9.53
CA GLY A 157 -5.78 0.22 -10.28
C GLY A 157 -4.78 0.46 -11.42
N THR A 158 -4.28 1.68 -11.59
CA THR A 158 -3.22 1.98 -12.56
C THR A 158 -1.99 1.13 -12.28
N ASP A 159 -1.29 0.73 -13.32
CA ASP A 159 -0.11 -0.13 -13.25
C ASP A 159 0.92 0.41 -12.25
N GLY A 160 1.41 -0.46 -11.37
CA GLY A 160 2.40 -0.12 -10.36
C GLY A 160 1.87 0.62 -9.13
N PHE A 161 0.56 0.85 -8.97
CA PHE A 161 -0.02 1.60 -7.84
C PHE A 161 -0.25 0.77 -6.57
N CYS A 162 0.36 -0.41 -6.48
CA CYS A 162 0.38 -1.23 -5.27
C CYS A 162 1.80 -1.72 -4.97
N PRO A 163 2.75 -0.83 -4.64
CA PRO A 163 4.03 -1.29 -4.14
C PRO A 163 3.86 -2.02 -2.80
N ILE A 164 4.54 -3.16 -2.70
CA ILE A 164 4.55 -4.01 -1.52
C ILE A 164 5.94 -4.56 -1.26
N GLY A 165 6.33 -4.70 0.01
CA GLY A 165 7.63 -5.24 0.38
C GLY A 165 8.25 -4.59 1.62
N PRO A 166 9.56 -4.76 1.84
CA PRO A 166 10.50 -5.49 0.98
C PRO A 166 10.36 -7.01 1.02
N GLY A 167 9.70 -7.57 2.04
CA GLY A 167 9.51 -8.99 2.23
C GLY A 167 8.23 -9.34 2.95
N ILE A 168 8.00 -10.63 3.19
CA ILE A 168 6.94 -11.14 4.07
C ILE A 168 7.59 -11.49 5.40
N VAL A 169 7.00 -11.03 6.50
CA VAL A 169 7.44 -11.29 7.87
C VAL A 169 6.38 -12.09 8.60
N CYS A 170 6.78 -13.19 9.23
CA CYS A 170 5.98 -13.95 10.19
C CYS A 170 6.72 -14.10 11.52
N GLY A 171 6.04 -14.56 12.57
CA GLY A 171 6.61 -14.64 13.94
C GLY A 171 6.74 -13.26 14.61
N GLN A 172 6.09 -12.22 14.08
CA GLN A 172 6.10 -10.87 14.63
C GLN A 172 4.72 -10.50 15.14
N ASP A 173 4.63 -10.12 16.41
CA ASP A 173 3.41 -9.53 16.96
C ASP A 173 3.26 -8.09 16.41
N ILE A 174 2.10 -7.82 15.83
CA ILE A 174 1.79 -6.53 15.22
C ILE A 174 0.83 -5.68 16.07
N ARG A 175 0.35 -6.18 17.21
CA ARG A 175 -0.68 -5.49 18.01
C ARG A 175 -0.21 -4.13 18.51
N ASP A 176 1.07 -4.02 18.86
CA ASP A 176 1.71 -2.78 19.32
C ASP A 176 2.53 -2.11 18.19
N ALA A 177 2.37 -2.55 16.96
CA ALA A 177 3.09 -1.98 15.83
C ALA A 177 2.54 -0.59 15.48
N THR A 178 3.44 0.27 15.01
CA THR A 178 3.13 1.61 14.50
C THR A 178 3.44 1.65 13.00
N LEU A 179 2.50 2.18 12.24
CA LEU A 179 2.68 2.53 10.84
C LEU A 179 3.17 3.98 10.76
N ARG A 180 4.20 4.23 9.94
CA ARG A 180 4.73 5.56 9.63
C ARG A 180 4.94 5.71 8.13
N SER A 181 4.67 6.90 7.61
CA SER A 181 5.06 7.27 6.24
C SER A 181 5.95 8.50 6.27
N TYR A 182 6.97 8.50 5.41
CA TYR A 182 7.92 9.59 5.28
C TYR A 182 7.99 10.06 3.83
N LEU A 183 7.73 11.34 3.59
CA LEU A 183 7.89 11.96 2.28
C LEU A 183 9.18 12.79 2.28
N ASN A 184 10.15 12.41 1.44
CA ASN A 184 11.49 13.02 1.40
C ASN A 184 12.16 13.07 2.78
N GLY A 185 11.99 12.02 3.58
CA GLY A 185 12.52 11.89 4.93
C GLY A 185 11.71 12.60 6.04
N ALA A 186 10.72 13.42 5.69
CA ALA A 186 9.83 14.04 6.67
C ALA A 186 8.69 13.09 7.05
N LEU A 187 8.44 12.91 8.36
CA LEU A 187 7.30 12.12 8.86
C LEU A 187 5.99 12.81 8.47
N VAL A 188 5.12 12.08 7.75
CA VAL A 188 3.84 12.60 7.22
C VAL A 188 2.61 11.80 7.68
N GLN A 189 2.77 10.53 8.02
CA GLN A 189 1.74 9.73 8.68
C GLN A 189 2.35 8.97 9.86
N GLU A 190 1.61 8.86 10.95
CA GLU A 190 1.94 7.99 12.09
C GLU A 190 0.66 7.54 12.76
N CYS A 191 0.50 6.23 12.99
CA CYS A 191 -0.66 5.68 13.66
C CYS A 191 -0.37 4.27 14.19
N ALA A 192 -0.91 3.92 15.36
CA ALA A 192 -0.85 2.55 15.83
C ALA A 192 -1.76 1.65 14.99
N ILE A 193 -1.31 0.42 14.73
CA ILE A 193 -2.13 -0.60 14.02
C ILE A 193 -3.44 -0.87 14.79
N ALA A 194 -3.41 -0.80 16.11
CA ALA A 194 -4.58 -0.97 16.97
C ALA A 194 -5.68 0.08 16.78
N GLU A 195 -5.42 1.20 16.08
CA GLU A 195 -6.42 2.24 15.79
C GLU A 195 -7.31 1.94 14.58
N MET A 196 -7.14 0.78 13.95
CA MET A 196 -8.08 0.31 12.91
C MET A 196 -9.51 0.23 13.45
N ILE A 197 -10.48 0.60 12.61
CA ILE A 197 -11.91 0.47 12.93
C ILE A 197 -12.30 -1.00 12.98
N PHE A 198 -11.84 -1.78 12.01
CA PHE A 198 -12.04 -3.22 11.92
C PHE A 198 -10.70 -3.94 12.01
N GLY A 199 -10.58 -4.92 12.91
CA GLY A 199 -9.38 -5.74 13.03
C GLY A 199 -9.15 -6.62 11.80
N ILE A 200 -7.90 -7.01 11.58
CA ILE A 200 -7.47 -7.82 10.41
C ILE A 200 -8.21 -9.16 10.34
N ASP A 201 -8.41 -9.79 11.49
CA ASP A 201 -9.14 -11.04 11.62
C ASP A 201 -10.62 -10.90 11.20
N TYR A 202 -11.25 -9.80 11.59
CA TYR A 202 -12.60 -9.48 11.17
C TYR A 202 -12.69 -9.20 9.66
N LEU A 203 -11.80 -8.35 9.12
CA LEU A 203 -11.76 -8.02 7.69
C LEU A 203 -11.65 -9.28 6.82
N ILE A 204 -10.71 -10.16 7.16
CA ILE A 204 -10.44 -11.38 6.40
C ILE A 204 -11.58 -12.40 6.55
N ALA A 205 -12.12 -12.56 7.76
CA ALA A 205 -13.26 -13.45 7.98
C ALA A 205 -14.50 -12.98 7.23
N ASP A 206 -14.77 -11.66 7.20
CA ASP A 206 -15.90 -11.10 6.45
C ASP A 206 -15.75 -11.31 4.94
N LEU A 207 -14.57 -11.04 4.38
CA LEU A 207 -14.26 -11.33 2.97
C LEU A 207 -14.45 -12.82 2.65
N ALA A 208 -13.91 -13.70 3.50
CA ALA A 208 -13.95 -15.15 3.30
C ALA A 208 -15.35 -15.75 3.37
N ARG A 209 -16.36 -15.02 3.87
CA ARG A 209 -17.76 -15.43 3.77
C ARG A 209 -18.28 -15.47 2.34
N HIS A 210 -17.77 -14.59 1.48
CA HIS A 210 -18.29 -14.37 0.13
C HIS A 210 -17.34 -14.85 -0.95
N ILE A 211 -16.04 -14.73 -0.76
CA ILE A 211 -15.00 -15.10 -1.74
C ILE A 211 -13.98 -16.05 -1.12
N THR A 212 -13.43 -16.96 -1.91
CA THR A 212 -12.30 -17.77 -1.49
C THR A 212 -11.03 -16.93 -1.58
N LEU A 213 -10.28 -16.85 -0.48
CA LEU A 213 -8.96 -16.25 -0.43
C LEU A 213 -7.92 -17.35 -0.64
N GLU A 214 -6.98 -17.13 -1.56
CA GLU A 214 -5.98 -18.11 -1.98
C GLU A 214 -4.57 -17.74 -1.50
N PRO A 215 -3.66 -18.71 -1.34
CA PRO A 215 -2.28 -18.42 -0.99
C PRO A 215 -1.64 -17.37 -1.91
N GLY A 216 -1.01 -16.37 -1.31
CA GLY A 216 -0.41 -15.25 -2.01
C GLY A 216 -1.35 -14.05 -2.18
N ASP A 217 -2.66 -14.18 -1.98
CA ASP A 217 -3.58 -13.03 -2.02
C ASP A 217 -3.19 -11.98 -0.99
N ILE A 218 -3.42 -10.72 -1.34
CA ILE A 218 -3.05 -9.54 -0.56
C ILE A 218 -4.32 -8.87 -0.05
N ILE A 219 -4.34 -8.60 1.27
CA ILE A 219 -5.36 -7.77 1.90
C ILE A 219 -4.68 -6.52 2.44
N LEU A 220 -4.97 -5.37 1.84
CA LEU A 220 -4.55 -4.06 2.32
C LEU A 220 -5.52 -3.58 3.39
N THR A 221 -4.98 -3.13 4.55
CA THR A 221 -5.77 -2.96 5.77
C THR A 221 -6.23 -1.54 6.03
N GLY A 222 -5.96 -0.62 5.10
CA GLY A 222 -6.31 0.79 5.20
C GLY A 222 -5.16 1.68 5.68
N THR A 223 -5.28 2.97 5.41
CA THR A 223 -4.31 4.02 5.74
C THR A 223 -4.83 4.99 6.79
N PRO A 224 -3.99 5.56 7.67
CA PRO A 224 -4.37 6.65 8.57
C PRO A 224 -4.52 7.98 7.81
N ALA A 225 -4.93 9.04 8.52
CA ALA A 225 -5.01 10.41 8.01
C ALA A 225 -3.68 10.89 7.40
N ASN A 226 -3.73 12.02 6.71
CA ASN A 226 -2.61 12.70 6.06
C ASN A 226 -2.10 12.02 4.77
N SER A 227 -2.94 11.28 4.03
CA SER A 227 -2.66 10.97 2.63
C SER A 227 -2.62 12.28 1.83
N ARG A 228 -1.52 12.52 1.08
CA ARG A 228 -1.30 13.78 0.34
C ARG A 228 -0.62 13.51 -1.00
N PRO A 229 -0.77 14.42 -1.97
CA PRO A 229 -0.12 14.28 -3.28
C PRO A 229 1.41 14.31 -3.18
N MET A 230 2.01 13.52 -4.05
CA MET A 230 3.43 13.48 -4.34
C MET A 230 3.71 14.18 -5.68
N ALA A 231 4.93 14.67 -5.86
CA ALA A 231 5.42 15.30 -7.08
C ALA A 231 6.58 14.48 -7.67
N ASP A 232 6.95 14.80 -8.92
CA ASP A 232 8.12 14.21 -9.57
C ASP A 232 9.39 14.30 -8.70
N GLY A 233 10.14 13.21 -8.67
CA GLY A 233 11.35 13.05 -7.86
C GLY A 233 11.10 12.90 -6.35
N ASP A 234 9.86 12.92 -5.87
CA ASP A 234 9.57 12.64 -4.47
C ASP A 234 9.89 11.17 -4.13
N VAL A 235 10.40 10.99 -2.91
CA VAL A 235 10.64 9.67 -2.33
C VAL A 235 9.66 9.44 -1.20
N ILE A 236 8.85 8.40 -1.33
CA ILE A 236 7.93 7.95 -0.29
C ILE A 236 8.47 6.69 0.37
N GLU A 237 8.50 6.67 1.69
CA GLU A 237 8.82 5.50 2.48
C GLU A 237 7.66 5.20 3.42
N VAL A 238 7.28 3.94 3.52
CA VAL A 238 6.29 3.44 4.47
C VAL A 238 6.97 2.43 5.37
N GLU A 239 6.80 2.56 6.67
CA GLU A 239 7.38 1.68 7.67
C GLU A 239 6.29 1.12 8.58
N VAL A 240 6.38 -0.16 8.89
CA VAL A 240 5.60 -0.78 9.97
C VAL A 240 6.58 -1.43 10.94
N THR A 241 6.49 -1.04 12.22
CA THR A 241 7.39 -1.53 13.27
C THR A 241 7.44 -3.06 13.30
N GLY A 242 8.64 -3.62 13.25
CA GLY A 242 8.87 -5.07 13.25
C GLY A 242 8.65 -5.77 11.90
N ILE A 243 8.02 -5.11 10.91
CA ILE A 243 7.78 -5.68 9.59
C ILE A 243 8.86 -5.22 8.61
N GLY A 244 9.05 -3.90 8.43
CA GLY A 244 10.07 -3.37 7.54
C GLY A 244 9.74 -1.99 7.01
N ARG A 245 10.52 -1.56 6.01
CA ARG A 245 10.37 -0.26 5.34
C ARG A 245 10.35 -0.44 3.82
N LEU A 246 9.25 -0.06 3.22
CA LEU A 246 9.04 0.04 1.78
C LEU A 246 9.49 1.42 1.30
N ARG A 247 10.16 1.50 0.14
CA ARG A 247 10.61 2.76 -0.44
C ARG A 247 10.33 2.80 -1.94
N ASN A 248 9.78 3.91 -2.44
CA ASN A 248 9.49 4.14 -3.85
C ASN A 248 9.81 5.59 -4.23
N THR A 249 10.08 5.81 -5.51
CA THR A 249 10.35 7.14 -6.07
C THR A 249 9.28 7.48 -7.10
N VAL A 250 8.79 8.71 -7.08
CA VAL A 250 7.84 9.19 -8.07
C VAL A 250 8.58 9.64 -9.32
N ARG A 251 8.05 9.27 -10.48
CA ARG A 251 8.57 9.71 -11.79
C ARG A 251 7.43 10.23 -12.67
N ALA A 252 7.53 11.48 -13.08
CA ALA A 252 6.63 12.04 -14.07
C ALA A 252 6.91 11.44 -15.46
N VAL A 253 5.83 11.19 -16.21
CA VAL A 253 5.89 10.68 -17.58
C VAL A 253 4.88 11.42 -18.46
N PRO A 254 5.09 11.50 -19.80
CA PRO A 254 4.08 12.03 -20.71
C PRO A 254 2.74 11.33 -20.54
N ALA A 255 1.65 12.08 -20.64
CA ALA A 255 0.30 11.53 -20.55
C ALA A 255 0.06 10.48 -21.67
N PRO A 256 -0.45 9.30 -21.36
CA PRO A 256 -0.78 8.32 -22.37
C PRO A 256 -2.03 8.78 -23.14
N ARG A 257 -1.93 8.93 -24.49
CA ARG A 257 -3.06 9.19 -25.38
C ARG A 257 -4.04 10.24 -24.83
N ALA A 258 -3.54 11.46 -24.59
CA ALA A 258 -4.28 12.55 -23.96
C ALA A 258 -5.63 12.91 -24.65
N GLU A 259 -5.84 12.47 -25.87
CA GLU A 259 -7.08 12.66 -26.64
C GLU A 259 -8.18 11.61 -26.34
N LEU A 260 -7.87 10.56 -25.59
CA LEU A 260 -8.80 9.46 -25.30
C LEU A 260 -9.36 9.50 -23.88
N GLY A 261 -10.66 9.26 -23.78
CA GLY A 261 -11.35 9.04 -22.51
C GLY A 261 -11.43 10.28 -21.63
N ASP A 262 -11.60 10.02 -20.34
CA ASP A 262 -11.67 11.07 -19.34
C ASP A 262 -10.28 11.68 -19.09
N GLN A 263 -10.25 12.99 -18.94
CA GLN A 263 -9.03 13.75 -18.69
C GLN A 263 -8.88 14.07 -17.20
N PRO A 264 -7.67 14.38 -16.70
CA PRO A 264 -7.49 14.76 -15.30
C PRO A 264 -8.37 15.93 -14.87
N HIS A 265 -9.06 15.78 -13.74
CA HIS A 265 -9.92 16.80 -13.15
C HIS A 265 -9.30 17.41 -11.90
N ASP A 266 -9.53 18.72 -11.73
CA ASP A 266 -9.15 19.47 -10.54
C ASP A 266 -10.34 20.30 -10.08
N ASN A 267 -11.19 19.71 -9.22
CA ASN A 267 -12.37 20.35 -8.67
C ASN A 267 -12.42 20.26 -7.14
N ALA A 268 -13.37 20.95 -6.52
CA ALA A 268 -13.47 21.03 -5.06
C ALA A 268 -13.64 19.66 -4.38
N ALA A 269 -14.38 18.73 -4.98
CA ALA A 269 -14.61 17.40 -4.43
C ALA A 269 -13.33 16.54 -4.47
N ILE A 270 -12.60 16.58 -5.58
CA ILE A 270 -11.31 15.92 -5.73
C ILE A 270 -10.30 16.51 -4.75
N ARG A 271 -10.21 17.84 -4.67
CA ARG A 271 -9.31 18.53 -3.72
C ARG A 271 -9.59 18.14 -2.26
N GLN A 272 -10.85 18.07 -1.86
CA GLN A 272 -11.24 17.66 -0.52
C GLN A 272 -10.71 16.27 -0.17
N ILE A 273 -10.81 15.31 -1.08
CA ILE A 273 -10.35 13.93 -0.87
C ILE A 273 -8.83 13.84 -0.91
N ALA A 274 -8.21 14.46 -1.90
CA ALA A 274 -6.77 14.38 -2.11
C ALA A 274 -5.95 15.15 -1.05
N LEU A 275 -6.53 16.21 -0.51
CA LEU A 275 -5.82 17.16 0.36
C LEU A 275 -6.31 17.16 1.81
N GLY A 276 -7.52 16.61 2.07
CA GLY A 276 -8.16 16.66 3.39
C GLY A 276 -8.61 18.09 3.77
N ASN A 277 -9.22 18.25 4.94
CA ASN A 277 -9.77 19.53 5.43
C ASN A 277 -8.76 20.38 6.22
N ASN A 278 -7.49 20.46 5.82
CA ASN A 278 -6.46 21.09 6.64
C ASN A 278 -5.82 22.32 5.99
N GLU A 279 -5.54 23.38 6.79
CA GLU A 279 -4.91 24.65 6.36
C GLU A 279 -3.48 24.51 5.78
N ARG A 280 -2.81 23.39 6.04
CA ARG A 280 -1.53 23.03 5.38
C ARG A 280 -1.65 22.74 3.87
N LEU A 281 -2.86 22.71 3.37
CA LEU A 281 -3.26 22.47 1.99
C LEU A 281 -2.61 23.43 0.99
N SER A 282 -2.63 24.73 1.26
CA SER A 282 -2.13 25.75 0.33
C SER A 282 -0.62 25.60 0.08
N ALA A 283 0.15 25.33 1.14
CA ALA A 283 1.60 25.15 1.03
C ALA A 283 1.99 23.91 0.22
N HIS A 284 1.21 22.83 0.31
CA HIS A 284 1.50 21.59 -0.44
C HIS A 284 1.15 21.72 -1.93
N LEU A 285 0.02 22.33 -2.26
CA LEU A 285 -0.35 22.66 -3.65
C LEU A 285 0.69 23.56 -4.31
N THR A 286 1.13 24.60 -3.61
CA THR A 286 2.19 25.49 -4.10
C THR A 286 3.47 24.72 -4.40
N ARG A 287 3.84 23.72 -3.57
CA ARG A 287 5.01 22.87 -3.81
C ARG A 287 4.87 22.01 -5.08
N VAL A 288 3.69 21.40 -5.30
CA VAL A 288 3.41 20.57 -6.47
C VAL A 288 3.40 21.42 -7.75
N GLU A 289 2.74 22.58 -7.69
CA GLU A 289 2.66 23.52 -8.81
C GLU A 289 4.03 24.10 -9.19
N LEU A 290 4.86 24.45 -8.21
CA LEU A 290 6.22 24.96 -8.46
C LEU A 290 7.13 23.90 -9.09
N LYS A 291 7.03 22.64 -8.66
CA LYS A 291 7.80 21.54 -9.27
C LYS A 291 7.35 21.27 -10.72
N SER A 292 6.05 21.35 -11.02
CA SER A 292 5.53 21.15 -12.37
C SER A 292 5.88 22.27 -13.35
N GLN A 293 6.24 23.47 -12.87
CA GLN A 293 6.68 24.61 -13.70
C GLN A 293 8.20 24.63 -13.92
N SER A 294 8.96 23.83 -13.16
CA SER A 294 10.43 23.75 -13.24
C SER A 294 10.94 22.53 -14.02
N SER A 295 10.06 21.69 -14.54
CA SER A 295 10.32 20.57 -15.43
C SER A 295 9.84 20.86 -16.84
#